data_52618567a58722522e25dd0f049c29ea
#
_entry.id   52618567a58722522e25dd0f049c29ea
#
_cell.length_a   1.000
_cell.length_b   1.000
_cell.length_c   1.000
_cell.angle_alpha   90.00
_cell.angle_beta   90.00
_cell.angle_gamma   90.00
#
_symmetry.space_group_name_H-M   'P 1'
#
loop_
_entity.id
_entity.type
_entity.pdbx_description
1 polymer ?
#
loop_
_entity_poly.entity_id
_entity_poly.type
_entity_poly.pdbx_seq_one_letter_code
_entity_poly.pdbx_strand_id
1 'polypeptide(L)'
;MSDAIKHECGIALVRLKKPLQFYKDKYGSAFYGINKMYLLMEKQHNRGQDGAGFASVKFNVLPGTRYISRVRSNKSQPIQDIFAQINDRLNGVLEKNQDRIDDVSWQEENLPYLGNLFLGHVRYGTFGKNSIESVHPFLRQSNWKHQNLIVAGNFNMTNSKKLLEELVELGQHPKEFTDTVTVLEKIGHFLEEEVSQLYTEAKEKGFNKKDASPYIEENLDLKNVLKRSSKNWDGGYAMAGLVGHGDAFVLRDPNGIRPTYFYEDEEVVVVASERPVIQTVFNANISDVKELERGHALIIKKNGITSIKEVNKPREKKSCSFERIYFSRGSDSDIYQERKNLGKFVFPQILKSIDNDILNSVFSFIPNTAETSFYGMTEAAEDILNEQKTSKILSGGKSLSAQKVTEILSERPRFEKIAIKDAKLRTFIADDSSRDDLVAHVYDVTYGVVKPTDNLVIIDDSIVRGTTLKKSIIKILDRLNPKKIVVVSSAPQIRYPDCYGIDMARIEDFIAFRAALELLKETNQYQLVDTVYKKAIDQREKEDAEIINYVKEIYSPFSTEQVSQKIAQMLKTKDINAEVEVIYQNVEDLHKACPSNSGDWYFTGNYPTDGGHRVVNEAFINFYEGNNKRAY
;
A
#
# COMPACT_ATOMS: atom_id res chain seq x y z
N MET A 1 2.88 -11.05 -11.20
CA MET A 1 3.76 -10.86 -10.03
C MET A 1 4.85 -11.90 -10.09
N SER A 2 6.05 -11.49 -10.44
CA SER A 2 7.20 -12.38 -10.43
C SER A 2 7.61 -12.76 -9.01
N ASP A 3 7.50 -11.85 -8.06
CA ASP A 3 7.73 -12.09 -6.64
C ASP A 3 6.52 -11.65 -5.82
N ALA A 4 6.11 -12.43 -4.82
CA ALA A 4 5.01 -12.06 -3.95
C ALA A 4 5.47 -10.94 -3.00
N ILE A 5 5.36 -9.68 -3.46
CA ILE A 5 5.40 -8.54 -2.55
C ILE A 5 4.09 -8.58 -1.78
N LYS A 6 4.21 -8.65 -0.48
CA LYS A 6 3.08 -8.64 0.41
C LYS A 6 2.63 -7.18 0.60
N HIS A 7 1.32 -6.98 0.71
CA HIS A 7 0.64 -5.70 0.52
C HIS A 7 0.68 -4.77 1.73
N GLU A 8 0.14 -3.57 1.57
CA GLU A 8 -0.05 -2.56 2.60
C GLU A 8 -1.42 -2.67 3.26
N CYS A 9 -1.57 -2.13 4.48
CA CYS A 9 -2.86 -2.02 5.15
C CYS A 9 -3.81 -1.03 4.47
N GLY A 10 -5.11 -1.17 4.72
CA GLY A 10 -6.15 -0.24 4.28
C GLY A 10 -7.07 0.15 5.42
N ILE A 11 -7.46 1.43 5.46
CA ILE A 11 -8.44 1.98 6.41
C ILE A 11 -9.75 2.31 5.70
N ALA A 12 -10.85 2.19 6.43
CA ALA A 12 -12.17 2.67 6.03
C ALA A 12 -12.88 3.28 7.23
N LEU A 13 -13.47 4.46 7.08
CA LEU A 13 -14.29 5.10 8.09
C LEU A 13 -15.60 5.56 7.46
N VAL A 14 -16.72 5.35 8.15
CA VAL A 14 -18.04 5.87 7.77
C VAL A 14 -18.68 6.55 8.97
N ARG A 15 -19.10 7.80 8.80
CA ARG A 15 -19.94 8.55 9.73
C ARG A 15 -21.29 8.82 9.08
N LEU A 16 -22.36 8.28 9.65
CA LEU A 16 -23.75 8.53 9.23
C LEU A 16 -24.25 9.83 9.85
N LYS A 17 -24.53 10.85 9.06
CA LYS A 17 -24.95 12.19 9.53
C LYS A 17 -26.43 12.28 9.92
N LYS A 18 -27.27 11.38 9.39
CA LYS A 18 -28.71 11.34 9.66
C LYS A 18 -29.02 10.22 10.68
N PRO A 19 -30.20 10.23 11.31
CA PRO A 19 -30.69 9.11 12.14
C PRO A 19 -30.81 7.82 11.31
N LEU A 20 -30.67 6.66 11.95
CA LEU A 20 -30.76 5.35 11.25
C LEU A 20 -32.10 5.13 10.55
N GLN A 21 -33.19 5.71 11.05
CA GLN A 21 -34.50 5.68 10.41
C GLN A 21 -34.45 6.26 8.99
N PHE A 22 -33.73 7.37 8.77
CA PHE A 22 -33.56 7.96 7.44
C PHE A 22 -32.96 6.95 6.43
N TYR A 23 -31.96 6.17 6.84
CA TYR A 23 -31.34 5.19 5.95
C TYR A 23 -32.25 3.99 5.71
N LYS A 24 -33.07 3.58 6.69
CA LYS A 24 -34.11 2.58 6.50
C LYS A 24 -35.12 3.05 5.47
N ASP A 25 -35.61 4.27 5.59
CA ASP A 25 -36.64 4.82 4.71
C ASP A 25 -36.12 5.03 3.27
N LYS A 26 -34.90 5.54 3.14
CA LYS A 26 -34.31 5.85 1.82
C LYS A 26 -33.68 4.64 1.13
N TYR A 27 -33.00 3.76 1.87
CA TYR A 27 -32.19 2.66 1.34
C TYR A 27 -32.71 1.27 1.73
N GLY A 28 -33.83 1.20 2.41
CA GLY A 28 -34.49 -0.04 2.80
C GLY A 28 -33.85 -0.78 4.00
N SER A 29 -32.84 -0.20 4.66
CA SER A 29 -32.15 -0.90 5.76
C SER A 29 -31.52 0.06 6.78
N ALA A 30 -31.75 -0.21 8.08
CA ALA A 30 -31.04 0.44 9.17
C ALA A 30 -29.56 0.00 9.24
N PHE A 31 -29.19 -1.10 8.60
CA PHE A 31 -27.82 -1.64 8.51
C PHE A 31 -26.98 -0.99 7.40
N TYR A 32 -27.44 0.12 6.83
CA TYR A 32 -26.75 0.82 5.72
C TYR A 32 -25.26 1.04 6.01
N GLY A 33 -24.90 1.53 7.19
CA GLY A 33 -23.49 1.77 7.57
C GLY A 33 -22.65 0.49 7.59
N ILE A 34 -23.18 -0.61 8.13
CA ILE A 34 -22.51 -1.93 8.15
C ILE A 34 -22.31 -2.43 6.73
N ASN A 35 -23.34 -2.35 5.88
CA ASN A 35 -23.30 -2.81 4.49
C ASN A 35 -22.26 -1.99 3.68
N LYS A 36 -22.21 -0.67 3.87
CA LYS A 36 -21.23 0.19 3.21
C LYS A 36 -19.80 -0.11 3.69
N MET A 37 -19.61 -0.37 4.98
CA MET A 37 -18.30 -0.78 5.52
C MET A 37 -17.83 -2.12 4.95
N TYR A 38 -18.72 -3.12 4.82
CA TYR A 38 -18.40 -4.36 4.14
C TYR A 38 -17.87 -4.12 2.73
N LEU A 39 -18.59 -3.34 1.93
CA LEU A 39 -18.19 -3.02 0.56
C LEU A 39 -16.86 -2.25 0.50
N LEU A 40 -16.65 -1.26 1.38
CA LEU A 40 -15.39 -0.53 1.45
C LEU A 40 -14.21 -1.45 1.77
N MET A 41 -14.37 -2.37 2.70
CA MET A 41 -13.31 -3.31 3.08
C MET A 41 -13.06 -4.34 1.97
N GLU A 42 -14.11 -4.92 1.37
CA GLU A 42 -13.99 -5.85 0.24
C GLU A 42 -13.32 -5.19 -0.98
N LYS A 43 -13.66 -3.93 -1.27
CA LYS A 43 -13.00 -3.19 -2.36
C LYS A 43 -11.55 -2.84 -2.04
N GLN A 44 -11.10 -2.94 -0.80
CA GLN A 44 -9.71 -2.75 -0.38
C GLN A 44 -8.98 -4.07 -0.06
N HIS A 45 -9.56 -5.24 -0.38
CA HIS A 45 -8.92 -6.54 -0.10
C HIS A 45 -7.54 -6.70 -0.76
N ASN A 46 -7.26 -5.97 -1.84
CA ASN A 46 -5.94 -5.92 -2.45
C ASN A 46 -4.86 -5.38 -1.50
N ARG A 47 -5.21 -4.56 -0.52
CA ARG A 47 -4.26 -3.96 0.43
C ARG A 47 -3.91 -4.90 1.58
N GLY A 48 -4.83 -5.73 2.05
CA GLY A 48 -4.55 -6.61 3.18
C GLY A 48 -5.44 -7.85 3.21
N GLN A 49 -4.80 -9.03 3.35
CA GLN A 49 -5.48 -10.34 3.36
C GLN A 49 -5.13 -11.18 4.59
N ASP A 50 -4.22 -10.71 5.47
CA ASP A 50 -3.74 -11.46 6.63
C ASP A 50 -4.56 -11.18 7.90
N GLY A 51 -5.45 -10.21 7.84
CA GLY A 51 -6.35 -9.89 8.94
C GLY A 51 -7.32 -8.78 8.56
N ALA A 52 -8.42 -8.72 9.28
CA ALA A 52 -9.40 -7.64 9.16
C ALA A 52 -10.02 -7.35 10.52
N GLY A 53 -10.50 -6.12 10.67
CA GLY A 53 -11.23 -5.75 11.87
C GLY A 53 -12.20 -4.61 11.61
N PHE A 54 -13.21 -4.58 12.45
CA PHE A 54 -14.32 -3.66 12.40
C PHE A 54 -14.63 -3.15 13.81
N ALA A 55 -14.94 -1.86 13.93
CA ALA A 55 -15.47 -1.28 15.14
C ALA A 55 -16.61 -0.31 14.81
N SER A 56 -17.56 -0.17 15.74
CA SER A 56 -18.65 0.79 15.67
C SER A 56 -18.89 1.50 16.99
N VAL A 57 -19.40 2.73 16.91
CA VAL A 57 -19.80 3.55 18.07
C VAL A 57 -21.25 4.00 17.89
N LYS A 58 -22.06 3.79 18.93
CA LYS A 58 -23.41 4.32 19.09
C LYS A 58 -23.36 5.62 19.90
N PHE A 59 -24.19 6.58 19.57
CA PHE A 59 -24.11 7.89 20.23
C PHE A 59 -25.06 8.04 21.41
N ASN A 60 -26.32 7.79 21.20
CA ASN A 60 -27.40 8.16 22.11
C ASN A 60 -27.98 6.92 22.82
N VAL A 61 -27.15 6.24 23.59
CA VAL A 61 -27.58 5.06 24.36
C VAL A 61 -27.56 5.37 25.86
N LEU A 62 -28.46 4.70 26.59
CA LEU A 62 -28.55 4.84 28.04
C LEU A 62 -27.31 4.24 28.75
N PRO A 63 -26.93 4.76 29.92
CA PRO A 63 -25.92 4.15 30.76
C PRO A 63 -26.27 2.68 31.05
N GLY A 64 -25.25 1.81 30.96
CA GLY A 64 -25.43 0.35 31.06
C GLY A 64 -25.59 -0.35 29.72
N THR A 65 -25.81 0.39 28.63
CA THR A 65 -25.84 -0.15 27.26
C THR A 65 -24.45 -0.13 26.63
N ARG A 66 -24.10 -1.20 25.93
CA ARG A 66 -22.84 -1.29 25.19
C ARG A 66 -22.87 -0.38 23.97
N TYR A 67 -22.03 0.66 23.94
CA TYR A 67 -21.98 1.65 22.85
C TYR A 67 -20.78 1.49 21.90
N ILE A 68 -19.78 0.69 22.28
CA ILE A 68 -18.66 0.32 21.41
C ILE A 68 -18.74 -1.18 21.13
N SER A 69 -18.71 -1.54 19.85
CA SER A 69 -18.56 -2.92 19.40
C SER A 69 -17.31 -3.06 18.55
N ARG A 70 -16.56 -4.16 18.74
CA ARG A 70 -15.33 -4.45 17.98
C ARG A 70 -15.26 -5.96 17.69
N VAL A 71 -14.83 -6.28 16.45
CA VAL A 71 -14.53 -7.65 16.02
C VAL A 71 -13.26 -7.64 15.17
N ARG A 72 -12.46 -8.69 15.27
CA ARG A 72 -11.20 -8.85 14.52
C ARG A 72 -11.05 -10.31 14.09
N SER A 73 -10.37 -10.53 12.97
CA SER A 73 -10.04 -11.87 12.47
C SER A 73 -8.68 -11.88 11.78
N ASN A 74 -7.96 -12.98 11.94
CA ASN A 74 -6.71 -13.31 11.23
C ASN A 74 -6.82 -14.66 10.49
N LYS A 75 -8.05 -15.10 10.19
CA LYS A 75 -8.31 -16.29 9.39
C LYS A 75 -7.99 -16.05 7.90
N SER A 76 -8.04 -17.10 7.10
CA SER A 76 -7.71 -17.06 5.66
C SER A 76 -8.60 -16.12 4.83
N GLN A 77 -9.85 -15.88 5.27
CA GLN A 77 -10.79 -14.94 4.66
C GLN A 77 -11.30 -13.98 5.75
N PRO A 78 -10.46 -13.05 6.21
CA PRO A 78 -10.71 -12.32 7.45
C PRO A 78 -11.90 -11.37 7.33
N ILE A 79 -12.14 -10.74 6.17
CA ILE A 79 -13.28 -9.84 5.95
C ILE A 79 -14.58 -10.63 6.05
N GLN A 80 -14.72 -11.74 5.34
CA GLN A 80 -15.89 -12.61 5.37
C GLN A 80 -16.15 -13.14 6.77
N ASP A 81 -15.08 -13.53 7.49
CA ASP A 81 -15.20 -14.05 8.86
C ASP A 81 -15.75 -13.00 9.83
N ILE A 82 -15.26 -11.74 9.80
CA ILE A 82 -15.78 -10.70 10.70
C ILE A 82 -17.24 -10.35 10.40
N PHE A 83 -17.63 -10.27 9.12
CA PHE A 83 -19.02 -9.97 8.77
C PHE A 83 -19.97 -11.14 9.02
N ALA A 84 -19.51 -12.38 8.91
CA ALA A 84 -20.27 -13.55 9.38
C ALA A 84 -20.51 -13.47 10.89
N GLN A 85 -19.48 -13.20 11.69
CA GLN A 85 -19.62 -13.04 13.15
C GLN A 85 -20.56 -11.87 13.53
N ILE A 86 -20.53 -10.74 12.77
CA ILE A 86 -21.46 -9.63 12.98
C ILE A 86 -22.89 -10.09 12.70
N ASN A 87 -23.14 -10.72 11.55
CA ASN A 87 -24.46 -11.20 11.14
C ASN A 87 -25.01 -12.23 12.12
N ASP A 88 -24.20 -13.20 12.55
CA ASP A 88 -24.63 -14.22 13.54
C ASP A 88 -25.09 -13.57 14.85
N ARG A 89 -24.37 -12.55 15.33
CA ARG A 89 -24.75 -11.84 16.55
C ARG A 89 -25.99 -10.97 16.37
N LEU A 90 -26.16 -10.33 15.22
CA LEU A 90 -27.35 -9.55 14.88
C LEU A 90 -28.57 -10.48 14.79
N ASN A 91 -28.47 -11.55 14.03
CA ASN A 91 -29.54 -12.52 13.84
C ASN A 91 -29.94 -13.17 15.17
N GLY A 92 -28.98 -13.56 16.01
CA GLY A 92 -29.24 -14.15 17.33
C GLY A 92 -30.01 -13.23 18.29
N VAL A 93 -29.96 -11.91 18.11
CA VAL A 93 -30.80 -10.96 18.84
C VAL A 93 -32.15 -10.76 18.17
N LEU A 94 -32.18 -10.63 16.84
CA LEU A 94 -33.41 -10.42 16.05
C LEU A 94 -34.37 -11.62 16.12
N GLU A 95 -33.84 -12.84 16.04
CA GLU A 95 -34.64 -14.08 16.16
C GLU A 95 -35.40 -14.19 17.48
N LYS A 96 -34.85 -13.64 18.56
CA LYS A 96 -35.48 -13.61 19.87
C LYS A 96 -36.48 -12.46 20.05
N ASN A 97 -36.49 -11.50 19.13
CA ASN A 97 -37.27 -10.26 19.21
C ASN A 97 -37.90 -9.94 17.84
N GLN A 98 -38.60 -10.92 17.26
CA GLN A 98 -39.18 -10.81 15.91
C GLN A 98 -40.21 -9.70 15.78
N ASP A 99 -40.90 -9.36 16.87
CA ASP A 99 -41.86 -8.24 16.95
C ASP A 99 -41.19 -6.87 16.87
N ARG A 100 -39.87 -6.78 17.01
CA ARG A 100 -39.08 -5.55 17.00
C ARG A 100 -38.23 -5.34 15.72
N ILE A 101 -38.36 -6.22 14.73
CA ILE A 101 -37.56 -6.15 13.48
C ILE A 101 -37.74 -4.82 12.74
N ASP A 102 -38.90 -4.19 12.86
CA ASP A 102 -39.18 -2.90 12.20
C ASP A 102 -38.95 -1.67 13.09
N ASP A 103 -38.67 -1.85 14.34
CA ASP A 103 -38.42 -0.77 15.31
C ASP A 103 -36.94 -0.36 15.28
N VAL A 104 -36.61 0.68 14.48
CA VAL A 104 -35.22 1.16 14.33
C VAL A 104 -34.65 1.72 15.63
N SER A 105 -35.49 2.36 16.46
CA SER A 105 -35.03 2.91 17.74
C SER A 105 -34.63 1.79 18.68
N TRP A 106 -35.42 0.73 18.75
CA TRP A 106 -35.06 -0.47 19.50
C TRP A 106 -33.82 -1.16 18.95
N GLN A 107 -33.69 -1.27 17.61
CA GLN A 107 -32.52 -1.82 16.95
C GLN A 107 -31.25 -1.05 17.31
N GLU A 108 -31.29 0.29 17.25
CA GLU A 108 -30.15 1.15 17.60
C GLU A 108 -29.70 0.93 19.04
N GLU A 109 -30.61 0.76 19.97
CA GLU A 109 -30.30 0.52 21.37
C GLU A 109 -29.75 -0.91 21.61
N ASN A 110 -30.39 -1.94 21.06
CA ASN A 110 -30.20 -3.34 21.46
C ASN A 110 -29.28 -4.15 20.53
N LEU A 111 -29.17 -3.81 19.23
CA LEU A 111 -28.36 -4.59 18.30
C LEU A 111 -26.87 -4.27 18.45
N PRO A 112 -25.98 -5.25 18.61
CA PRO A 112 -24.54 -5.02 18.57
C PRO A 112 -24.11 -4.53 17.19
N TYR A 113 -22.98 -3.84 17.11
CA TYR A 113 -22.38 -3.30 15.87
C TYR A 113 -23.20 -2.26 15.10
N LEU A 114 -24.51 -2.15 15.32
CA LEU A 114 -25.31 -1.06 14.77
C LEU A 114 -24.91 0.26 15.44
N GLY A 115 -24.77 1.34 14.67
CA GLY A 115 -24.32 2.63 15.20
C GLY A 115 -24.25 3.68 14.11
N ASN A 116 -23.63 4.83 14.44
CA ASN A 116 -23.57 6.00 13.55
C ASN A 116 -22.13 6.26 13.05
N LEU A 117 -21.14 5.61 13.65
CA LEU A 117 -19.73 5.80 13.33
C LEU A 117 -19.03 4.44 13.29
N PHE A 118 -18.31 4.20 12.19
CA PHE A 118 -17.69 2.91 11.90
C PHE A 118 -16.23 3.06 11.48
N LEU A 119 -15.39 2.12 11.89
CA LEU A 119 -13.99 2.03 11.50
C LEU A 119 -13.67 0.60 11.08
N GLY A 120 -13.21 0.43 9.85
CA GLY A 120 -12.74 -0.81 9.26
C GLY A 120 -11.24 -0.77 8.97
N HIS A 121 -10.61 -1.92 9.02
CA HIS A 121 -9.22 -2.10 8.69
C HIS A 121 -8.99 -3.43 8.01
N VAL A 122 -8.21 -3.42 6.93
CA VAL A 122 -7.66 -4.61 6.30
C VAL A 122 -6.16 -4.64 6.52
N ARG A 123 -5.68 -5.75 7.08
CA ARG A 123 -4.30 -5.87 7.54
C ARG A 123 -3.47 -6.70 6.58
N TYR A 124 -2.28 -6.18 6.33
CA TYR A 124 -1.17 -6.99 5.89
C TYR A 124 -0.17 -7.18 7.05
N GLY A 125 0.22 -8.42 7.31
CA GLY A 125 1.11 -8.78 8.43
C GLY A 125 2.59 -8.57 8.09
N THR A 126 3.07 -7.33 8.18
CA THR A 126 4.49 -7.02 7.98
C THR A 126 5.34 -7.31 9.21
N PHE A 127 4.77 -7.22 10.39
CA PHE A 127 5.47 -7.38 11.67
C PHE A 127 4.81 -8.44 12.55
N GLY A 128 5.65 -9.27 13.22
CA GLY A 128 5.21 -10.27 14.17
C GLY A 128 4.60 -11.53 13.54
N LYS A 129 4.31 -12.53 14.37
CA LYS A 129 3.49 -13.68 13.97
C LYS A 129 2.09 -13.16 13.63
N ASN A 130 1.38 -13.83 12.70
CA ASN A 130 0.00 -13.46 12.37
C ASN A 130 -0.95 -13.70 13.57
N SER A 131 -0.78 -12.88 14.60
CA SER A 131 -1.50 -12.92 15.87
C SER A 131 -2.71 -11.99 15.82
N ILE A 132 -3.81 -12.39 16.45
CA ILE A 132 -5.03 -11.58 16.55
C ILE A 132 -4.77 -10.28 17.33
N GLU A 133 -3.79 -10.25 18.24
CA GLU A 133 -3.41 -9.08 19.02
C GLU A 133 -2.88 -7.96 18.14
N SER A 134 -2.26 -8.28 17.02
CA SER A 134 -1.74 -7.28 16.06
C SER A 134 -2.76 -6.85 15.00
N VAL A 135 -4.01 -7.32 15.04
CA VAL A 135 -5.07 -6.93 14.10
C VAL A 135 -5.79 -5.67 14.60
N HIS A 136 -5.81 -4.62 13.78
CA HIS A 136 -6.59 -3.41 14.03
C HIS A 136 -8.11 -3.65 13.86
N PRO A 137 -8.98 -2.79 14.44
CA PRO A 137 -8.71 -1.64 15.30
C PRO A 137 -8.29 -2.02 16.72
N PHE A 138 -7.40 -1.20 17.28
CA PHE A 138 -7.05 -1.26 18.69
C PHE A 138 -8.03 -0.44 19.51
N LEU A 139 -8.24 -0.82 20.77
CA LEU A 139 -9.18 -0.16 21.68
C LEU A 139 -8.51 0.08 23.03
N ARG A 140 -8.44 1.33 23.44
CA ARG A 140 -8.13 1.78 24.79
C ARG A 140 -9.43 2.08 25.53
N GLN A 141 -9.67 1.40 26.63
CA GLN A 141 -10.94 1.46 27.38
C GLN A 141 -10.81 2.29 28.66
N SER A 142 -11.84 3.10 28.91
CA SER A 142 -12.06 3.83 30.16
C SER A 142 -13.56 3.80 30.51
N ASN A 143 -13.91 4.04 31.77
CA ASN A 143 -15.31 4.25 32.17
C ASN A 143 -15.89 5.59 31.71
N TRP A 144 -15.03 6.49 31.22
CA TRP A 144 -15.45 7.78 30.68
C TRP A 144 -15.57 7.70 29.16
N LYS A 145 -16.76 8.00 28.59
CA LYS A 145 -17.00 7.92 27.15
C LYS A 145 -15.93 8.66 26.34
N HIS A 146 -15.60 9.88 26.74
CA HIS A 146 -14.66 10.75 26.05
C HIS A 146 -13.18 10.38 26.21
N GLN A 147 -12.86 9.35 27.01
CA GLN A 147 -11.51 8.76 27.11
C GLN A 147 -11.38 7.41 26.41
N ASN A 148 -12.48 6.82 25.93
CA ASN A 148 -12.39 5.63 25.09
C ASN A 148 -11.86 6.01 23.72
N LEU A 149 -10.86 5.29 23.24
CA LEU A 149 -10.19 5.56 21.99
C LEU A 149 -10.05 4.27 21.18
N ILE A 150 -10.46 4.31 19.91
CA ILE A 150 -10.30 3.23 18.95
C ILE A 150 -9.41 3.77 17.83
N VAL A 151 -8.33 3.06 17.47
CA VAL A 151 -7.39 3.48 16.43
C VAL A 151 -7.14 2.35 15.44
N ALA A 152 -7.12 2.69 14.17
CA ALA A 152 -6.63 1.85 13.08
C ALA A 152 -5.83 2.68 12.09
N GLY A 153 -4.85 2.07 11.42
CA GLY A 153 -4.07 2.83 10.46
C GLY A 153 -3.23 1.95 9.53
N ASN A 154 -2.84 2.56 8.43
CA ASN A 154 -1.75 2.12 7.57
C ASN A 154 -0.53 2.97 7.93
N PHE A 155 0.35 2.44 8.75
CA PHE A 155 1.52 3.18 9.23
C PHE A 155 2.66 2.26 9.65
N ASN A 156 3.86 2.83 9.66
CA ASN A 156 5.03 2.28 10.30
C ASN A 156 5.91 3.43 10.81
N MET A 157 6.34 3.33 12.08
CA MET A 157 7.22 4.29 12.72
C MET A 157 8.66 3.78 12.69
N THR A 158 9.56 4.58 12.15
CA THR A 158 11.00 4.24 12.08
C THR A 158 11.68 4.34 13.44
N ASN A 159 11.08 5.10 14.37
CA ASN A 159 11.62 5.40 15.69
C ASN A 159 10.76 4.84 16.84
N SER A 160 10.09 3.70 16.64
CA SER A 160 9.18 3.07 17.62
C SER A 160 9.80 2.90 19.01
N LYS A 161 11.08 2.55 19.08
CA LYS A 161 11.80 2.38 20.36
C LYS A 161 11.90 3.70 21.13
N LYS A 162 12.30 4.80 20.47
CA LYS A 162 12.38 6.13 21.07
C LYS A 162 11.01 6.61 21.54
N LEU A 163 9.96 6.35 20.76
CA LEU A 163 8.58 6.71 21.14
C LEU A 163 8.10 5.91 22.36
N LEU A 164 8.51 4.66 22.52
CA LEU A 164 8.20 3.87 23.71
C LEU A 164 8.93 4.43 24.94
N GLU A 165 10.21 4.78 24.81
CA GLU A 165 10.99 5.41 25.88
C GLU A 165 10.33 6.72 26.34
N GLU A 166 9.86 7.56 25.43
CA GLU A 166 9.08 8.76 25.74
C GLU A 166 7.80 8.46 26.54
N LEU A 167 7.09 7.36 26.24
CA LEU A 167 5.90 6.95 27.03
C LEU A 167 6.27 6.53 28.46
N VAL A 168 7.38 5.83 28.61
CA VAL A 168 7.90 5.45 29.95
C VAL A 168 8.29 6.69 30.76
N GLU A 169 8.91 7.69 30.13
CA GLU A 169 9.22 8.97 30.77
C GLU A 169 7.97 9.75 31.20
N LEU A 170 6.85 9.60 30.45
CA LEU A 170 5.53 10.13 30.83
C LEU A 170 4.85 9.32 31.95
N GLY A 171 5.52 8.31 32.52
CA GLY A 171 5.00 7.47 33.62
C GLY A 171 4.10 6.33 33.15
N GLN A 172 4.05 6.04 31.86
CA GLN A 172 3.25 4.94 31.32
C GLN A 172 4.02 3.61 31.36
N HIS A 173 3.29 2.52 31.36
CA HIS A 173 3.85 1.16 31.32
C HIS A 173 3.14 0.31 30.25
N PRO A 174 3.44 0.52 28.94
CA PRO A 174 2.83 -0.24 27.84
C PRO A 174 3.09 -1.74 27.99
N LYS A 175 2.07 -2.57 27.70
CA LYS A 175 2.14 -4.03 27.87
C LYS A 175 2.90 -4.72 26.74
N GLU A 176 3.02 -4.07 25.58
CA GLU A 176 3.60 -4.64 24.38
C GLU A 176 4.48 -3.59 23.67
N PHE A 177 5.56 -4.07 23.08
CA PHE A 177 6.45 -3.27 22.25
C PHE A 177 6.01 -3.39 20.78
N THR A 178 5.04 -2.55 20.38
CA THR A 178 4.66 -2.37 18.97
C THR A 178 4.42 -0.89 18.69
N ASP A 179 4.67 -0.45 17.48
CA ASP A 179 4.39 0.93 17.06
C ASP A 179 2.90 1.30 17.24
N THR A 180 2.00 0.35 16.99
CA THR A 180 0.54 0.54 17.13
C THR A 180 0.14 0.79 18.59
N VAL A 181 0.66 0.02 19.53
CA VAL A 181 0.38 0.22 20.96
C VAL A 181 0.98 1.54 21.41
N THR A 182 2.22 1.83 20.99
CA THR A 182 2.89 3.10 21.30
C THR A 182 2.09 4.31 20.83
N VAL A 183 1.60 4.29 19.59
CA VAL A 183 0.76 5.35 19.01
C VAL A 183 -0.57 5.47 19.78
N LEU A 184 -1.26 4.36 20.02
CA LEU A 184 -2.53 4.34 20.76
C LEU A 184 -2.39 4.96 22.16
N GLU A 185 -1.38 4.52 22.91
CA GLU A 185 -1.18 4.99 24.29
C GLU A 185 -0.73 6.46 24.32
N LYS A 186 0.07 6.92 23.34
CA LYS A 186 0.45 8.32 23.25
C LYS A 186 -0.73 9.23 22.94
N ILE A 187 -1.62 8.84 22.00
CA ILE A 187 -2.87 9.59 21.75
C ILE A 187 -3.78 9.54 22.98
N GLY A 188 -3.92 8.37 23.60
CA GLY A 188 -4.73 8.19 24.79
C GLY A 188 -4.28 9.03 25.98
N HIS A 189 -2.98 9.17 26.19
CA HIS A 189 -2.41 10.03 27.23
C HIS A 189 -2.81 11.50 27.06
N PHE A 190 -2.57 12.07 25.87
CA PHE A 190 -2.93 13.46 25.64
C PHE A 190 -4.43 13.70 25.54
N LEU A 191 -5.23 12.69 25.16
CA LEU A 191 -6.68 12.74 25.25
C LEU A 191 -7.15 12.81 26.71
N GLU A 192 -6.56 12.04 27.62
CA GLU A 192 -6.88 12.08 29.06
C GLU A 192 -6.50 13.41 29.69
N GLU A 193 -5.36 13.98 29.34
CA GLU A 193 -4.96 15.29 29.83
C GLU A 193 -5.92 16.40 29.37
N GLU A 194 -6.29 16.42 28.09
CA GLU A 194 -7.24 17.37 27.53
C GLU A 194 -8.60 17.26 28.20
N VAL A 195 -9.10 16.04 28.41
CA VAL A 195 -10.35 15.76 29.12
C VAL A 195 -10.27 16.22 30.57
N SER A 196 -9.16 16.01 31.26
CA SER A 196 -8.95 16.41 32.65
C SER A 196 -8.94 17.93 32.80
N GLN A 197 -8.31 18.63 31.86
CA GLN A 197 -8.33 20.10 31.82
C GLN A 197 -9.75 20.62 31.62
N LEU A 198 -10.48 20.12 30.62
CA LEU A 198 -11.88 20.53 30.36
C LEU A 198 -12.82 20.20 31.54
N TYR A 199 -12.58 19.10 32.25
CA TYR A 199 -13.32 18.77 33.45
C TYR A 199 -13.09 19.82 34.57
N THR A 200 -11.86 20.28 34.74
CA THR A 200 -11.52 21.34 35.71
C THR A 200 -12.21 22.66 35.33
N GLU A 201 -12.12 23.07 34.05
CA GLU A 201 -12.81 24.24 33.53
C GLU A 201 -14.33 24.19 33.70
N ALA A 202 -14.94 23.01 33.46
CA ALA A 202 -16.37 22.81 33.68
C ALA A 202 -16.75 23.04 35.14
N LYS A 203 -15.95 22.55 36.08
CA LYS A 203 -16.18 22.78 37.52
C LYS A 203 -16.07 24.28 37.89
N GLU A 204 -15.05 24.96 37.40
CA GLU A 204 -14.85 26.38 37.63
C GLU A 204 -16.03 27.20 37.11
N LYS A 205 -16.67 26.76 36.00
CA LYS A 205 -17.92 27.33 35.46
C LYS A 205 -19.17 26.90 36.22
N GLY A 206 -19.06 26.13 37.28
CA GLY A 206 -20.17 25.71 38.13
C GLY A 206 -20.97 24.52 37.65
N PHE A 207 -20.49 23.77 36.64
CA PHE A 207 -21.15 22.55 36.20
C PHE A 207 -21.03 21.44 37.25
N ASN A 208 -22.10 20.71 37.46
CA ASN A 208 -22.03 19.48 38.27
C ASN A 208 -21.34 18.34 37.49
N LYS A 209 -21.04 17.22 38.14
CA LYS A 209 -20.31 16.10 37.53
C LYS A 209 -21.02 15.50 36.32
N LYS A 210 -22.35 15.49 36.29
CA LYS A 210 -23.15 14.95 35.18
C LYS A 210 -23.14 15.94 33.98
N ASP A 211 -23.24 17.22 34.26
CA ASP A 211 -23.32 18.27 33.21
C ASP A 211 -21.92 18.62 32.65
N ALA A 212 -20.84 18.26 33.34
CA ALA A 212 -19.48 18.38 32.82
C ALA A 212 -19.23 17.49 31.58
N SER A 213 -19.90 16.35 31.45
CA SER A 213 -19.71 15.44 30.30
C SER A 213 -20.13 16.06 28.96
N PRO A 214 -21.33 16.66 28.81
CA PRO A 214 -21.67 17.41 27.60
C PRO A 214 -20.71 18.56 27.29
N TYR A 215 -20.26 19.29 28.32
CA TYR A 215 -19.28 20.37 28.16
C TYR A 215 -17.97 19.86 27.56
N ILE A 216 -17.46 18.74 28.05
CA ILE A 216 -16.23 18.10 27.54
C ILE A 216 -16.43 17.65 26.09
N GLU A 217 -17.55 16.98 25.77
CA GLU A 217 -17.86 16.49 24.41
C GLU A 217 -17.89 17.65 23.39
N GLU A 218 -18.42 18.80 23.77
CA GLU A 218 -18.52 19.99 22.89
C GLU A 218 -17.16 20.66 22.68
N ASN A 219 -16.36 20.79 23.74
CA ASN A 219 -15.13 21.58 23.74
C ASN A 219 -13.85 20.78 23.49
N LEU A 220 -13.90 19.45 23.36
CA LEU A 220 -12.73 18.61 23.13
C LEU A 220 -11.99 19.03 21.83
N ASP A 221 -10.73 19.46 21.98
CA ASP A 221 -9.86 19.83 20.85
C ASP A 221 -8.97 18.66 20.41
N LEU A 222 -9.49 17.85 19.48
CA LEU A 222 -8.73 16.76 18.88
C LEU A 222 -7.50 17.23 18.09
N LYS A 223 -7.49 18.47 17.56
CA LYS A 223 -6.30 19.02 16.92
C LYS A 223 -5.15 19.14 17.92
N ASN A 224 -5.42 19.69 19.13
CA ASN A 224 -4.43 19.82 20.18
C ASN A 224 -3.92 18.45 20.65
N VAL A 225 -4.82 17.49 20.87
CA VAL A 225 -4.47 16.10 21.22
C VAL A 225 -3.54 15.50 20.18
N LEU A 226 -3.89 15.58 18.90
CA LEU A 226 -3.10 14.98 17.80
C LEU A 226 -1.75 15.69 17.64
N LYS A 227 -1.69 17.02 17.76
CA LYS A 227 -0.45 17.80 17.66
C LYS A 227 0.55 17.41 18.74
N ARG A 228 0.10 17.22 19.98
CA ARG A 228 0.94 16.80 21.10
C ARG A 228 1.38 15.34 20.95
N SER A 229 0.47 14.47 20.53
CA SER A 229 0.73 13.04 20.35
C SER A 229 1.74 12.77 19.23
N SER A 230 1.60 13.46 18.09
CA SER A 230 2.43 13.23 16.92
C SER A 230 3.77 13.98 16.93
N LYS A 231 4.06 14.70 18.01
CA LYS A 231 5.39 15.28 18.23
C LYS A 231 6.43 14.15 18.22
N ASN A 232 7.50 14.33 17.45
CA ASN A 232 8.59 13.36 17.26
C ASN A 232 8.22 12.08 16.50
N TRP A 233 7.03 11.97 15.89
CA TRP A 233 6.73 10.82 15.03
C TRP A 233 7.56 10.90 13.74
N ASP A 234 8.35 9.87 13.50
CA ASP A 234 9.10 9.66 12.27
C ASP A 234 8.56 8.40 11.59
N GLY A 235 8.08 8.54 10.36
CA GLY A 235 7.49 7.43 9.61
C GLY A 235 6.46 7.87 8.57
N GLY A 236 5.89 6.88 7.87
CA GLY A 236 4.76 7.08 6.96
C GLY A 236 3.48 6.60 7.62
N TYR A 237 2.45 7.45 7.68
CA TYR A 237 1.20 7.09 8.33
C TYR A 237 -0.06 7.75 7.77
N ALA A 238 -1.10 6.94 7.68
CA ALA A 238 -2.49 7.36 7.54
C ALA A 238 -3.30 6.59 8.57
N MET A 239 -3.85 7.27 9.57
CA MET A 239 -4.56 6.65 10.67
C MET A 239 -5.89 7.30 10.96
N ALA A 240 -6.85 6.49 11.41
CA ALA A 240 -8.16 6.94 11.82
C ALA A 240 -8.43 6.54 13.27
N GLY A 241 -9.08 7.43 13.99
CA GLY A 241 -9.46 7.20 15.38
C GLY A 241 -10.90 7.59 15.66
N LEU A 242 -11.55 6.81 16.54
CA LEU A 242 -12.89 7.09 17.06
C LEU A 242 -12.79 7.34 18.56
N VAL A 243 -13.40 8.41 19.03
CA VAL A 243 -13.58 8.66 20.47
C VAL A 243 -14.95 8.15 20.90
N GLY A 244 -15.03 7.56 22.08
CA GLY A 244 -16.24 6.85 22.52
C GLY A 244 -17.51 7.71 22.66
N HIS A 245 -17.41 9.04 22.70
CA HIS A 245 -18.58 9.92 22.69
C HIS A 245 -19.12 10.21 21.27
N GLY A 246 -18.31 9.94 20.22
CA GLY A 246 -18.76 10.08 18.82
C GLY A 246 -17.94 11.01 17.95
N ASP A 247 -16.94 11.71 18.49
CA ASP A 247 -15.95 12.43 17.65
C ASP A 247 -15.01 11.42 16.98
N ALA A 248 -14.48 11.78 15.81
CA ALA A 248 -13.50 10.99 15.09
C ALA A 248 -12.45 11.88 14.43
N PHE A 249 -11.33 11.28 14.08
CA PHE A 249 -10.27 11.93 13.31
C PHE A 249 -9.64 11.00 12.28
N VAL A 250 -9.07 11.60 11.26
CA VAL A 250 -8.16 10.92 10.33
C VAL A 250 -6.93 11.79 10.16
N LEU A 251 -5.75 11.27 10.44
CA LEU A 251 -4.48 12.00 10.41
C LEU A 251 -3.55 11.41 9.35
N ARG A 252 -2.92 12.28 8.56
CA ARG A 252 -1.93 11.92 7.55
C ARG A 252 -0.55 12.48 7.87
N ASP A 253 0.50 11.72 7.54
CA ASP A 253 1.89 12.10 7.76
C ASP A 253 2.31 13.39 7.05
N PRO A 254 3.35 14.11 7.56
CA PRO A 254 3.77 15.40 7.01
C PRO A 254 4.34 15.37 5.59
N ASN A 255 4.81 14.22 5.12
CA ASN A 255 5.35 14.02 3.78
C ASN A 255 4.29 13.46 2.81
N GLY A 256 3.12 13.02 3.33
CA GLY A 256 2.05 12.41 2.54
C GLY A 256 2.47 11.07 1.94
N ILE A 257 3.29 10.30 2.64
CA ILE A 257 3.80 9.00 2.21
C ILE A 257 2.65 8.05 1.94
N ARG A 258 1.69 7.98 2.89
CA ARG A 258 0.53 7.10 2.78
C ARG A 258 -0.68 7.80 2.17
N PRO A 259 -1.42 7.12 1.27
CA PRO A 259 -2.61 7.68 0.66
C PRO A 259 -3.80 7.69 1.63
N THR A 260 -4.61 8.73 1.56
CA THR A 260 -5.84 8.87 2.32
C THR A 260 -6.80 9.79 1.58
N TYR A 261 -8.00 9.30 1.33
CA TYR A 261 -9.05 10.01 0.60
C TYR A 261 -10.30 10.11 1.45
N PHE A 262 -11.06 11.18 1.26
CA PHE A 262 -12.36 11.36 1.92
C PHE A 262 -13.40 11.94 0.96
N TYR A 263 -14.64 11.64 1.28
CA TYR A 263 -15.85 12.13 0.63
C TYR A 263 -16.84 12.58 1.70
N GLU A 264 -17.55 13.63 1.45
CA GLU A 264 -18.57 14.16 2.34
C GLU A 264 -19.75 14.70 1.54
N ASP A 265 -20.95 14.34 1.98
CA ASP A 265 -22.20 14.93 1.56
C ASP A 265 -23.11 15.25 2.76
N GLU A 266 -24.39 15.48 2.53
CA GLU A 266 -25.36 15.75 3.61
C GLU A 266 -25.71 14.50 4.47
N GLU A 267 -25.36 13.31 4.02
CA GLU A 267 -25.75 12.05 4.63
C GLU A 267 -24.58 11.33 5.30
N VAL A 268 -23.40 11.42 4.71
CA VAL A 268 -22.23 10.64 5.17
C VAL A 268 -20.94 11.45 5.12
N VAL A 269 -20.00 11.06 5.98
CA VAL A 269 -18.58 11.30 5.79
C VAL A 269 -17.91 9.94 5.62
N VAL A 270 -17.12 9.80 4.58
CA VAL A 270 -16.45 8.53 4.22
C VAL A 270 -14.97 8.78 4.06
N VAL A 271 -14.15 7.89 4.61
CA VAL A 271 -12.69 7.88 4.39
C VAL A 271 -12.24 6.50 3.95
N ALA A 272 -11.31 6.44 3.00
CA ALA A 272 -10.65 5.20 2.59
C ALA A 272 -9.20 5.47 2.16
N SER A 273 -8.38 4.43 2.15
CA SER A 273 -7.01 4.51 1.64
C SER A 273 -6.95 4.72 0.12
N GLU A 274 -8.01 4.39 -0.61
CA GLU A 274 -8.05 4.45 -2.07
C GLU A 274 -9.29 5.20 -2.58
N ARG A 275 -9.10 6.16 -3.50
CA ARG A 275 -10.17 6.97 -4.12
C ARG A 275 -11.24 6.14 -4.84
N PRO A 276 -10.88 5.16 -5.71
CA PRO A 276 -11.87 4.41 -6.48
C PRO A 276 -12.76 3.52 -5.61
N VAL A 277 -12.34 3.20 -4.41
CA VAL A 277 -13.16 2.47 -3.44
C VAL A 277 -14.35 3.30 -3.00
N ILE A 278 -14.13 4.58 -2.67
CA ILE A 278 -15.20 5.52 -2.30
C ILE A 278 -16.13 5.73 -3.49
N GLN A 279 -15.56 6.01 -4.68
CA GLN A 279 -16.32 6.20 -5.91
C GLN A 279 -17.27 5.04 -6.19
N THR A 280 -16.77 3.81 -6.10
CA THR A 280 -17.57 2.61 -6.40
C THR A 280 -18.67 2.37 -5.36
N VAL A 281 -18.35 2.55 -4.06
CA VAL A 281 -19.30 2.21 -2.98
C VAL A 281 -20.39 3.26 -2.79
N PHE A 282 -20.07 4.54 -3.02
CA PHE A 282 -21.00 5.66 -2.83
C PHE A 282 -21.48 6.29 -4.13
N ASN A 283 -21.04 5.77 -5.28
CA ASN A 283 -21.31 6.36 -6.60
C ASN A 283 -20.92 7.84 -6.68
N ALA A 284 -19.79 8.19 -6.04
CA ALA A 284 -19.29 9.56 -5.99
C ALA A 284 -18.50 9.91 -7.26
N ASN A 285 -18.62 11.18 -7.70
CA ASN A 285 -17.78 11.66 -8.80
C ASN A 285 -16.33 11.80 -8.33
N ILE A 286 -15.41 11.73 -9.28
CA ILE A 286 -13.98 11.86 -8.99
C ILE A 286 -13.64 13.21 -8.34
N SER A 287 -14.30 14.28 -8.74
CA SER A 287 -14.12 15.64 -8.20
C SER A 287 -14.53 15.79 -6.75
N ASP A 288 -15.43 14.92 -6.27
CA ASP A 288 -16.02 15.02 -4.95
C ASP A 288 -15.20 14.25 -3.90
N VAL A 289 -14.35 13.31 -4.36
CA VAL A 289 -13.44 12.55 -3.51
C VAL A 289 -12.08 13.25 -3.43
N LYS A 290 -11.77 13.78 -2.26
CA LYS A 290 -10.58 14.60 -2.01
C LYS A 290 -9.48 13.79 -1.34
N GLU A 291 -8.22 14.07 -1.70
CA GLU A 291 -7.06 13.59 -0.95
C GLU A 291 -6.90 14.44 0.32
N LEU A 292 -6.70 13.80 1.48
CA LEU A 292 -6.38 14.54 2.71
C LEU A 292 -4.96 15.09 2.59
N GLU A 293 -4.79 16.37 2.82
CA GLU A 293 -3.48 17.01 2.74
C GLU A 293 -2.51 16.46 3.79
N ARG A 294 -1.24 16.40 3.41
CA ARG A 294 -0.15 15.94 4.29
C ARG A 294 -0.02 16.83 5.52
N GLY A 295 0.23 16.23 6.68
CA GLY A 295 0.35 16.94 7.96
C GLY A 295 -0.99 17.42 8.53
N HIS A 296 -2.11 17.15 7.85
CA HIS A 296 -3.44 17.57 8.28
C HIS A 296 -4.24 16.40 8.88
N ALA A 297 -5.20 16.77 9.70
CA ALA A 297 -6.25 15.87 10.17
C ALA A 297 -7.62 16.33 9.70
N LEU A 298 -8.43 15.38 9.23
CA LEU A 298 -9.89 15.54 9.11
C LEU A 298 -10.47 15.22 10.50
N ILE A 299 -11.09 16.21 11.12
CA ILE A 299 -11.78 16.07 12.41
C ILE A 299 -13.28 16.04 12.13
N ILE A 300 -13.96 15.05 12.68
CA ILE A 300 -15.40 14.81 12.51
C ILE A 300 -16.00 14.86 13.90
N LYS A 301 -16.81 15.88 14.18
CA LYS A 301 -17.50 16.02 15.45
C LYS A 301 -18.72 15.10 15.52
N LYS A 302 -19.17 14.77 16.73
CA LYS A 302 -20.38 13.97 16.98
C LYS A 302 -21.61 14.47 16.24
N ASN A 303 -21.76 15.77 16.11
CA ASN A 303 -22.88 16.42 15.38
C ASN A 303 -22.74 16.34 13.84
N GLY A 304 -21.68 15.70 13.32
CA GLY A 304 -21.46 15.54 11.88
C GLY A 304 -20.73 16.70 11.21
N ILE A 305 -20.36 17.75 11.94
CA ILE A 305 -19.54 18.85 11.41
C ILE A 305 -18.11 18.35 11.21
N THR A 306 -17.56 18.63 10.04
CA THR A 306 -16.19 18.29 9.67
C THR A 306 -15.30 19.54 9.63
N SER A 307 -14.02 19.33 9.89
CA SER A 307 -13.00 20.36 9.67
C SER A 307 -11.65 19.73 9.34
N ILE A 308 -10.91 20.36 8.42
CA ILE A 308 -9.53 19.99 8.12
C ILE A 308 -8.62 20.93 8.89
N LYS A 309 -7.70 20.38 9.67
CA LYS A 309 -6.81 21.15 10.55
C LYS A 309 -5.37 20.74 10.32
N GLU A 310 -4.46 21.70 10.19
CA GLU A 310 -3.03 21.44 10.24
C GLU A 310 -2.65 21.00 11.66
N VAL A 311 -2.13 19.79 11.75
CA VAL A 311 -1.62 19.17 13.00
C VAL A 311 -0.10 19.26 13.03
N ASN A 312 0.56 18.83 11.95
CA ASN A 312 1.99 18.92 11.75
C ASN A 312 2.27 19.80 10.53
N LYS A 313 3.34 20.60 10.60
CA LYS A 313 3.75 21.41 9.44
C LYS A 313 4.00 20.49 8.24
N PRO A 314 3.33 20.73 7.11
CA PRO A 314 3.58 19.96 5.90
C PRO A 314 5.04 20.08 5.44
N ARG A 315 5.66 18.95 5.11
CA ARG A 315 7.01 18.87 4.54
C ARG A 315 6.91 18.71 3.02
N GLU A 316 8.03 18.51 2.33
CA GLU A 316 8.01 18.17 0.91
C GLU A 316 7.15 16.93 0.66
N LYS A 317 6.31 16.97 -0.39
CA LYS A 317 5.45 15.83 -0.74
C LYS A 317 6.34 14.71 -1.29
N LYS A 318 6.34 13.57 -0.63
CA LYS A 318 7.05 12.34 -1.00
C LYS A 318 6.12 11.14 -0.92
N SER A 319 4.96 11.27 -1.58
CA SER A 319 4.00 10.17 -1.68
C SER A 319 4.65 8.98 -2.38
N CYS A 320 4.42 7.79 -1.85
CA CYS A 320 5.00 6.55 -2.33
C CYS A 320 4.69 6.30 -3.82
N SER A 321 5.74 6.21 -4.65
CA SER A 321 5.58 5.87 -6.07
C SER A 321 5.17 4.40 -6.28
N PHE A 322 5.51 3.51 -5.34
CA PHE A 322 5.13 2.11 -5.41
C PHE A 322 3.62 1.89 -5.26
N GLU A 323 2.92 2.80 -4.59
CA GLU A 323 1.45 2.86 -4.61
C GLU A 323 0.92 2.98 -6.03
N ARG A 324 1.57 3.77 -6.88
CA ARG A 324 1.16 4.00 -8.26
C ARG A 324 1.52 2.82 -9.15
N ILE A 325 2.72 2.28 -8.98
CA ILE A 325 3.23 1.16 -9.77
C ILE A 325 2.43 -0.11 -9.48
N TYR A 326 2.15 -0.40 -8.19
CA TYR A 326 1.72 -1.73 -7.78
C TYR A 326 0.50 -1.78 -6.85
N PHE A 327 0.54 -1.12 -5.66
CA PHE A 327 -0.42 -1.41 -4.58
C PHE A 327 -1.84 -0.90 -4.83
N SER A 328 -1.97 0.34 -5.27
CA SER A 328 -3.28 0.96 -5.45
C SER A 328 -4.01 0.38 -6.67
N ARG A 329 -5.34 0.43 -6.61
CA ARG A 329 -6.19 -0.13 -7.67
C ARG A 329 -5.99 0.59 -8.99
N GLY A 330 -5.77 -0.19 -10.05
CA GLY A 330 -5.62 0.30 -11.41
C GLY A 330 -6.91 0.86 -12.03
N SER A 331 -8.04 0.80 -11.33
CA SER A 331 -9.31 1.42 -11.73
C SER A 331 -9.39 2.92 -11.37
N ASP A 332 -8.40 3.47 -10.69
CA ASP A 332 -8.23 4.92 -10.54
C ASP A 332 -7.77 5.52 -11.86
N SER A 333 -8.40 6.62 -12.33
CA SER A 333 -8.09 7.23 -13.63
C SER A 333 -6.64 7.70 -13.75
N ASP A 334 -6.11 8.29 -12.68
CA ASP A 334 -4.74 8.82 -12.68
C ASP A 334 -3.75 7.67 -12.67
N ILE A 335 -3.98 6.64 -11.81
CA ILE A 335 -3.13 5.45 -11.74
C ILE A 335 -3.15 4.68 -13.05
N TYR A 336 -4.32 4.56 -13.68
CA TYR A 336 -4.45 3.92 -14.97
C TYR A 336 -3.56 4.60 -16.03
N GLN A 337 -3.64 5.93 -16.12
CA GLN A 337 -2.83 6.71 -17.06
C GLN A 337 -1.33 6.67 -16.72
N GLU A 338 -0.99 6.76 -15.42
CA GLU A 338 0.39 6.68 -14.96
C GLU A 338 1.03 5.33 -15.29
N ARG A 339 0.31 4.22 -15.08
CA ARG A 339 0.80 2.88 -15.47
C ARG A 339 0.96 2.75 -16.99
N LYS A 340 0.06 3.30 -17.77
CA LYS A 340 0.24 3.37 -19.23
C LYS A 340 1.50 4.16 -19.60
N ASN A 341 1.72 5.32 -18.98
CA ASN A 341 2.91 6.13 -19.21
C ASN A 341 4.20 5.38 -18.84
N LEU A 342 4.21 4.60 -17.76
CA LEU A 342 5.35 3.75 -17.39
C LEU A 342 5.71 2.78 -18.53
N GLY A 343 4.72 2.11 -19.10
CA GLY A 343 4.93 1.23 -20.25
C GLY A 343 5.40 1.96 -21.50
N LYS A 344 4.87 3.15 -21.76
CA LYS A 344 5.27 3.98 -22.90
C LYS A 344 6.72 4.49 -22.76
N PHE A 345 7.11 4.95 -21.57
CA PHE A 345 8.42 5.56 -21.36
C PHE A 345 9.57 4.54 -21.29
N VAL A 346 9.30 3.28 -20.94
CA VAL A 346 10.33 2.24 -20.98
C VAL A 346 10.58 1.70 -22.42
N PHE A 347 9.68 1.98 -23.36
CA PHE A 347 9.72 1.40 -24.72
C PHE A 347 10.97 1.75 -25.52
N PRO A 348 11.56 2.95 -25.46
CA PRO A 348 12.82 3.25 -26.16
C PRO A 348 13.97 2.30 -25.80
N GLN A 349 14.04 1.86 -24.54
CA GLN A 349 15.03 0.88 -24.10
C GLN A 349 14.73 -0.52 -24.67
N ILE A 350 13.44 -0.89 -24.72
CA ILE A 350 12.98 -2.13 -25.35
C ILE A 350 13.36 -2.14 -26.83
N LEU A 351 13.07 -1.05 -27.53
CA LEU A 351 13.36 -0.90 -28.96
C LEU A 351 14.85 -1.11 -29.28
N LYS A 352 15.72 -0.53 -28.44
CA LYS A 352 17.17 -0.75 -28.54
C LYS A 352 17.55 -2.21 -28.29
N SER A 353 16.94 -2.88 -27.32
CA SER A 353 17.21 -4.29 -26.97
C SER A 353 16.83 -5.26 -28.08
N ILE A 354 15.82 -4.95 -28.88
CA ILE A 354 15.37 -5.77 -30.02
C ILE A 354 15.91 -5.29 -31.36
N ASP A 355 16.98 -4.49 -31.38
CA ASP A 355 17.62 -3.94 -32.59
C ASP A 355 16.65 -3.22 -33.55
N ASN A 356 15.64 -2.53 -33.02
CA ASN A 356 14.52 -1.89 -33.75
C ASN A 356 13.62 -2.88 -34.53
N ASP A 357 13.72 -4.18 -34.31
CA ASP A 357 12.96 -5.21 -35.00
C ASP A 357 11.61 -5.51 -34.30
N ILE A 358 10.65 -4.59 -34.51
CA ILE A 358 9.30 -4.73 -33.95
C ILE A 358 8.55 -5.92 -34.60
N LEU A 359 8.79 -6.20 -35.88
CA LEU A 359 8.02 -7.20 -36.63
C LEU A 359 8.36 -8.66 -36.25
N ASN A 360 9.61 -8.92 -35.87
CA ASN A 360 10.03 -10.22 -35.34
C ASN A 360 10.10 -10.22 -33.80
N SER A 361 9.26 -9.40 -33.19
CA SER A 361 9.12 -9.35 -31.72
C SER A 361 7.68 -9.65 -31.32
N VAL A 362 7.53 -10.44 -30.25
CA VAL A 362 6.25 -10.73 -29.58
C VAL A 362 6.24 -10.00 -28.25
N PHE A 363 5.23 -9.17 -28.03
CA PHE A 363 5.09 -8.39 -26.81
C PHE A 363 3.98 -8.97 -25.93
N SER A 364 4.27 -9.14 -24.65
CA SER A 364 3.35 -9.71 -23.67
C SER A 364 3.57 -9.11 -22.27
N PHE A 365 2.85 -9.58 -21.27
CA PHE A 365 2.95 -9.12 -19.90
C PHE A 365 2.79 -10.26 -18.89
N ILE A 366 3.26 -10.02 -17.66
CA ILE A 366 3.00 -10.90 -16.53
C ILE A 366 1.69 -10.47 -15.85
N PRO A 367 0.65 -11.33 -15.81
CA PRO A 367 -0.60 -10.99 -15.13
C PRO A 367 -0.40 -10.80 -13.62
N ASN A 368 -1.12 -9.84 -12.92
CA ASN A 368 -2.24 -9.05 -13.49
C ASN A 368 -1.86 -7.56 -13.55
N THR A 369 -1.01 -7.04 -12.65
CA THR A 369 -0.78 -5.59 -12.44
C THR A 369 -0.09 -4.93 -13.64
N ALA A 370 0.81 -5.65 -14.31
CA ALA A 370 1.55 -5.16 -15.47
C ALA A 370 0.68 -4.96 -16.73
N GLU A 371 -0.57 -5.44 -16.76
CA GLU A 371 -1.45 -5.34 -17.93
C GLU A 371 -1.64 -3.89 -18.40
N THR A 372 -1.80 -2.95 -17.46
CA THR A 372 -1.98 -1.53 -17.84
C THR A 372 -0.71 -0.92 -18.43
N SER A 373 0.47 -1.28 -17.89
CA SER A 373 1.75 -0.86 -18.47
C SER A 373 1.98 -1.49 -19.85
N PHE A 374 1.52 -2.72 -20.04
CA PHE A 374 1.54 -3.35 -21.36
C PHE A 374 0.75 -2.56 -22.41
N TYR A 375 -0.44 -2.02 -22.08
CA TYR A 375 -1.18 -1.16 -23.02
C TYR A 375 -0.37 0.10 -23.41
N GLY A 376 0.35 0.71 -22.49
CA GLY A 376 1.24 1.84 -22.82
C GLY A 376 2.41 1.43 -23.71
N MET A 377 2.98 0.26 -23.47
CA MET A 377 4.04 -0.32 -24.31
C MET A 377 3.53 -0.62 -25.72
N THR A 378 2.31 -1.16 -25.87
CA THR A 378 1.70 -1.45 -27.19
C THR A 378 1.44 -0.18 -27.97
N GLU A 379 0.93 0.88 -27.35
CA GLU A 379 0.75 2.19 -28.00
C GLU A 379 2.08 2.73 -28.53
N ALA A 380 3.16 2.67 -27.74
CA ALA A 380 4.48 3.11 -28.17
C ALA A 380 5.02 2.28 -29.34
N ALA A 381 4.82 0.95 -29.31
CA ALA A 381 5.22 0.07 -30.42
C ALA A 381 4.50 0.40 -31.73
N GLU A 382 3.19 0.67 -31.65
CA GLU A 382 2.39 1.08 -32.82
C GLU A 382 2.81 2.44 -33.36
N ASP A 383 3.03 3.43 -32.48
CA ASP A 383 3.48 4.77 -32.85
C ASP A 383 4.80 4.69 -33.66
N ILE A 384 5.80 3.99 -33.14
CA ILE A 384 7.11 3.84 -33.78
C ILE A 384 7.01 3.03 -35.07
N LEU A 385 6.25 1.96 -35.12
CA LEU A 385 6.06 1.20 -36.36
C LEU A 385 5.38 2.06 -37.44
N ASN A 386 4.43 2.92 -37.07
CA ASN A 386 3.79 3.85 -37.98
C ASN A 386 4.77 4.91 -38.51
N GLU A 387 5.70 5.41 -37.68
CA GLU A 387 6.81 6.27 -38.13
C GLU A 387 7.74 5.54 -39.12
N GLN A 388 8.09 4.28 -38.84
CA GLN A 388 8.90 3.44 -39.73
C GLN A 388 8.19 3.21 -41.07
N LYS A 389 6.88 2.89 -41.08
CA LYS A 389 6.07 2.75 -42.29
C LYS A 389 6.03 4.04 -43.10
N THR A 390 5.78 5.16 -42.43
CA THR A 390 5.76 6.48 -43.08
C THR A 390 7.10 6.79 -43.74
N SER A 391 8.22 6.54 -43.04
CA SER A 391 9.56 6.72 -43.61
C SER A 391 9.81 5.82 -44.82
N LYS A 392 9.43 4.52 -44.76
CA LYS A 392 9.53 3.57 -45.87
C LYS A 392 8.75 4.05 -47.11
N ILE A 393 7.52 4.54 -46.90
CA ILE A 393 6.66 5.03 -47.99
C ILE A 393 7.22 6.31 -48.59
N LEU A 394 7.63 7.28 -47.76
CA LEU A 394 8.18 8.54 -48.24
C LEU A 394 9.50 8.37 -48.99
N SER A 395 10.40 7.52 -48.49
CA SER A 395 11.69 7.23 -49.13
C SER A 395 11.53 6.48 -50.46
N GLY A 396 10.53 5.62 -50.60
CA GLY A 396 10.22 4.90 -51.82
C GLY A 396 9.53 5.78 -52.88
N GLY A 397 8.87 6.86 -52.50
CA GLY A 397 8.27 7.85 -53.38
C GLY A 397 7.40 7.26 -54.49
N LYS A 398 7.54 7.82 -55.70
CA LYS A 398 6.77 7.36 -56.88
C LYS A 398 7.15 5.96 -57.40
N SER A 399 8.23 5.35 -56.90
CA SER A 399 8.67 4.01 -57.30
C SER A 399 7.92 2.89 -56.62
N LEU A 400 7.14 3.19 -55.58
CA LEU A 400 6.35 2.19 -54.86
C LEU A 400 5.05 1.87 -55.62
N SER A 401 4.83 0.57 -55.89
CA SER A 401 3.52 0.12 -56.37
C SER A 401 2.47 0.20 -55.29
N ALA A 402 1.19 0.33 -55.67
CA ALA A 402 0.07 0.30 -54.71
C ALA A 402 0.08 -0.99 -53.84
N GLN A 403 0.46 -2.13 -54.44
CA GLN A 403 0.63 -3.38 -53.72
C GLN A 403 1.69 -3.28 -52.62
N LYS A 404 2.86 -2.68 -52.91
CA LYS A 404 3.94 -2.53 -51.92
C LYS A 404 3.57 -1.58 -50.80
N VAL A 405 2.85 -0.51 -51.10
CA VAL A 405 2.28 0.39 -50.07
C VAL A 405 1.30 -0.38 -49.19
N THR A 406 0.43 -1.21 -49.74
CA THR A 406 -0.51 -2.05 -48.98
C THR A 406 0.21 -3.04 -48.07
N GLU A 407 1.30 -3.69 -48.55
CA GLU A 407 2.15 -4.56 -47.76
C GLU A 407 2.73 -3.82 -46.54
N ILE A 408 3.36 -2.65 -46.75
CA ILE A 408 3.91 -1.82 -45.68
C ILE A 408 2.83 -1.42 -44.65
N LEU A 409 1.65 -0.99 -45.12
CA LEU A 409 0.55 -0.60 -44.25
C LEU A 409 -0.06 -1.78 -43.48
N SER A 410 0.08 -3.01 -43.98
CA SER A 410 -0.42 -4.22 -43.32
C SER A 410 0.49 -4.74 -42.20
N GLU A 411 1.74 -4.24 -42.11
CA GLU A 411 2.64 -4.60 -41.01
C GLU A 411 1.98 -4.27 -39.66
N ARG A 412 2.07 -5.17 -38.67
CA ARG A 412 1.51 -5.00 -37.32
C ARG A 412 2.49 -5.51 -36.27
N PRO A 413 2.60 -4.85 -35.12
CA PRO A 413 3.28 -5.44 -33.97
C PRO A 413 2.48 -6.69 -33.52
N ARG A 414 3.16 -7.63 -32.90
CA ARG A 414 2.55 -8.88 -32.41
C ARG A 414 2.35 -8.77 -30.90
N PHE A 415 1.09 -8.56 -30.50
CA PHE A 415 0.67 -8.47 -29.10
C PHE A 415 -0.06 -9.75 -28.72
N GLU A 416 0.55 -10.53 -27.84
CA GLU A 416 0.05 -11.86 -27.50
C GLU A 416 -0.06 -12.05 -25.98
N LYS A 417 -1.09 -12.73 -25.54
CA LYS A 417 -1.20 -13.13 -24.11
C LYS A 417 -0.45 -14.45 -23.91
N ILE A 418 0.85 -14.34 -23.65
CA ILE A 418 1.73 -15.50 -23.49
C ILE A 418 1.58 -16.14 -22.11
N ALA A 419 1.69 -15.38 -21.04
CA ALA A 419 1.58 -15.90 -19.69
C ALA A 419 0.13 -15.82 -19.19
N ILE A 420 -0.41 -16.94 -18.74
CA ILE A 420 -1.75 -17.06 -18.17
C ILE A 420 -1.61 -17.56 -16.74
N LYS A 421 -2.12 -16.81 -15.78
CA LYS A 421 -2.07 -17.20 -14.37
C LYS A 421 -3.26 -18.07 -14.01
N ASP A 422 -3.01 -19.28 -13.54
CA ASP A 422 -4.05 -20.15 -13.00
C ASP A 422 -4.36 -19.78 -11.54
N ALA A 423 -5.54 -19.22 -11.31
CA ALA A 423 -6.00 -18.78 -9.99
C ALA A 423 -6.31 -19.95 -9.03
N LYS A 424 -6.55 -21.16 -9.54
CA LYS A 424 -6.99 -22.32 -8.73
C LYS A 424 -5.84 -22.99 -7.98
N LEU A 425 -4.60 -22.89 -8.46
CA LEU A 425 -3.44 -23.55 -7.84
C LEU A 425 -2.97 -22.90 -6.52
N ARG A 426 -3.55 -21.76 -6.12
CA ARG A 426 -3.21 -21.09 -4.84
C ARG A 426 -3.77 -21.77 -3.59
N THR A 427 -4.75 -22.66 -3.72
CA THR A 427 -5.55 -23.15 -2.58
C THR A 427 -5.23 -24.54 -2.09
N PHE A 428 -4.36 -25.29 -2.76
CA PHE A 428 -4.05 -26.66 -2.37
C PHE A 428 -2.55 -26.89 -2.19
N ILE A 429 -2.22 -27.50 -1.05
CA ILE A 429 -1.01 -28.23 -0.66
C ILE A 429 -0.01 -27.44 0.19
N ALA A 430 0.11 -27.95 1.42
CA ALA A 430 1.13 -27.71 2.41
C ALA A 430 2.32 -28.63 2.14
N ASP A 431 3.46 -28.20 2.16
CA ASP A 431 4.78 -28.70 2.56
C ASP A 431 5.88 -28.03 1.75
N ASP A 432 6.89 -27.52 2.44
CA ASP A 432 7.95 -26.70 1.84
C ASP A 432 8.79 -27.38 0.75
N SER A 433 8.82 -28.71 0.70
CA SER A 433 9.58 -29.47 -0.30
C SER A 433 8.89 -29.58 -1.67
N SER A 434 7.56 -29.40 -1.74
CA SER A 434 6.77 -29.44 -2.98
C SER A 434 6.49 -28.06 -3.58
N ARG A 435 6.87 -26.99 -2.90
CA ARG A 435 6.64 -25.61 -3.37
C ARG A 435 7.38 -25.25 -4.66
N ASP A 436 8.59 -25.77 -4.86
CA ASP A 436 9.39 -25.43 -6.04
C ASP A 436 8.78 -26.00 -7.34
N ASP A 437 8.19 -27.20 -7.30
CA ASP A 437 7.46 -27.78 -8.43
C ASP A 437 6.14 -27.09 -8.69
N LEU A 438 5.41 -26.68 -7.63
CA LEU A 438 4.14 -25.97 -7.75
C LEU A 438 4.30 -24.55 -8.30
N VAL A 439 5.39 -23.85 -7.95
CA VAL A 439 5.70 -22.51 -8.51
C VAL A 439 5.91 -22.59 -10.02
N ALA A 440 6.43 -23.72 -10.53
CA ALA A 440 6.58 -23.94 -11.97
C ALA A 440 5.24 -24.08 -12.72
N HIS A 441 4.15 -24.41 -12.03
CA HIS A 441 2.82 -24.62 -12.62
C HIS A 441 1.81 -23.49 -12.33
N VAL A 442 2.22 -22.39 -11.70
CA VAL A 442 1.35 -21.22 -11.44
C VAL A 442 0.96 -20.49 -12.73
N TYR A 443 1.78 -20.64 -13.77
CA TYR A 443 1.54 -20.01 -15.07
C TYR A 443 1.49 -21.07 -16.17
N ASP A 444 0.47 -20.93 -17.04
CA ASP A 444 0.41 -21.56 -18.34
C ASP A 444 0.97 -20.64 -19.41
N VAL A 445 1.37 -21.19 -20.56
CA VAL A 445 1.82 -20.42 -21.72
C VAL A 445 1.06 -20.78 -22.99
N THR A 446 0.85 -19.77 -23.83
CA THR A 446 0.24 -19.96 -25.15
C THR A 446 1.27 -20.46 -26.14
N TYR A 447 1.17 -21.75 -26.52
CA TYR A 447 2.07 -22.36 -27.49
C TYR A 447 1.72 -21.99 -28.93
N GLY A 448 2.73 -22.06 -29.84
CA GLY A 448 2.56 -21.90 -31.27
C GLY A 448 2.52 -20.47 -31.79
N VAL A 449 2.61 -19.47 -30.92
CA VAL A 449 2.59 -18.05 -31.29
C VAL A 449 4.00 -17.41 -31.37
N VAL A 450 4.99 -18.01 -30.72
CA VAL A 450 6.40 -17.57 -30.75
C VAL A 450 7.21 -18.43 -31.70
N LYS A 451 8.04 -17.82 -32.53
CA LYS A 451 8.95 -18.51 -33.48
C LYS A 451 10.38 -18.49 -32.95
N PRO A 452 11.23 -19.44 -33.39
CA PRO A 452 12.65 -19.47 -32.98
C PRO A 452 13.47 -18.25 -33.34
N THR A 453 12.98 -17.42 -34.26
CA THR A 453 13.61 -16.16 -34.70
C THR A 453 13.12 -14.94 -33.94
N ASP A 454 12.08 -15.10 -33.11
CA ASP A 454 11.44 -13.98 -32.45
C ASP A 454 12.16 -13.55 -31.18
N ASN A 455 12.14 -12.24 -30.91
CA ASN A 455 12.36 -11.71 -29.57
C ASN A 455 11.04 -11.79 -28.79
N LEU A 456 11.09 -12.32 -27.58
CA LEU A 456 9.94 -12.38 -26.67
C LEU A 456 10.11 -11.31 -25.59
N VAL A 457 9.33 -10.22 -25.69
CA VAL A 457 9.36 -9.09 -24.76
C VAL A 457 8.22 -9.24 -23.77
N ILE A 458 8.54 -9.33 -22.48
CA ILE A 458 7.56 -9.48 -21.42
C ILE A 458 7.73 -8.38 -20.38
N ILE A 459 6.66 -7.57 -20.17
CA ILE A 459 6.65 -6.52 -19.16
C ILE A 459 6.05 -7.05 -17.85
N ASP A 460 6.72 -6.73 -16.75
CA ASP A 460 6.24 -6.93 -15.37
C ASP A 460 6.15 -5.57 -14.66
N ASP A 461 5.40 -5.50 -13.56
CA ASP A 461 5.26 -4.28 -12.77
C ASP A 461 6.58 -3.93 -12.03
N SER A 462 7.25 -4.92 -11.45
CA SER A 462 8.51 -4.74 -10.72
C SER A 462 9.25 -6.05 -10.51
N ILE A 463 10.58 -5.97 -10.39
CA ILE A 463 11.45 -7.10 -10.07
C ILE A 463 12.15 -6.82 -8.75
N VAL A 464 11.80 -7.57 -7.70
CA VAL A 464 12.35 -7.41 -6.35
C VAL A 464 13.40 -8.48 -6.05
N ARG A 465 12.97 -9.72 -5.86
CA ARG A 465 13.83 -10.86 -5.51
C ARG A 465 14.34 -11.63 -6.72
N GLY A 466 13.60 -11.62 -7.82
CA GLY A 466 13.86 -12.36 -9.03
C GLY A 466 13.68 -13.88 -8.89
N THR A 467 13.18 -14.37 -7.77
CA THR A 467 13.07 -15.81 -7.50
C THR A 467 12.07 -16.49 -8.41
N THR A 468 10.88 -15.93 -8.56
CA THR A 468 9.83 -16.46 -9.44
C THR A 468 10.23 -16.35 -10.91
N LEU A 469 10.89 -15.25 -11.30
CA LEU A 469 11.44 -15.10 -12.65
C LEU A 469 12.42 -16.23 -12.96
N LYS A 470 13.39 -16.48 -12.07
CA LYS A 470 14.43 -17.49 -12.24
C LYS A 470 13.89 -18.94 -12.22
N LYS A 471 13.04 -19.25 -11.24
CA LYS A 471 12.58 -20.62 -10.99
C LYS A 471 11.45 -21.06 -11.90
N SER A 472 10.60 -20.11 -12.38
CA SER A 472 9.38 -20.42 -13.11
C SER A 472 9.29 -19.68 -14.45
N ILE A 473 9.16 -18.36 -14.45
CA ILE A 473 8.73 -17.60 -15.63
C ILE A 473 9.70 -17.78 -16.80
N ILE A 474 11.00 -17.53 -16.61
CA ILE A 474 11.99 -17.63 -17.70
C ILE A 474 12.04 -19.06 -18.24
N LYS A 475 11.96 -20.08 -17.37
CA LYS A 475 11.95 -21.49 -17.81
C LYS A 475 10.74 -21.85 -18.66
N ILE A 476 9.57 -21.35 -18.27
CA ILE A 476 8.32 -21.61 -19.03
C ILE A 476 8.38 -20.88 -20.38
N LEU A 477 8.89 -19.64 -20.42
CA LEU A 477 9.05 -18.87 -21.65
C LEU A 477 10.09 -19.48 -22.61
N ASP A 478 11.17 -20.04 -22.08
CA ASP A 478 12.20 -20.73 -22.88
C ASP A 478 11.65 -21.98 -23.60
N ARG A 479 10.60 -22.62 -23.07
CA ARG A 479 9.90 -23.74 -23.75
C ARG A 479 9.26 -23.34 -25.08
N LEU A 480 9.00 -22.04 -25.28
CA LEU A 480 8.49 -21.49 -26.55
C LEU A 480 9.61 -21.33 -27.59
N ASN A 481 10.85 -21.59 -27.19
CA ASN A 481 12.05 -21.54 -28.03
C ASN A 481 12.26 -20.19 -28.75
N PRO A 482 12.16 -19.04 -28.06
CA PRO A 482 12.47 -17.73 -28.69
C PRO A 482 13.98 -17.56 -28.89
N LYS A 483 14.37 -16.68 -29.82
CA LYS A 483 15.77 -16.24 -29.96
C LYS A 483 16.27 -15.56 -28.69
N LYS A 484 15.45 -14.68 -28.13
CA LYS A 484 15.77 -13.81 -26.98
C LYS A 484 14.54 -13.61 -26.10
N ILE A 485 14.72 -13.60 -24.79
CA ILE A 485 13.71 -13.21 -23.79
C ILE A 485 14.15 -11.87 -23.18
N VAL A 486 13.34 -10.84 -23.36
CA VAL A 486 13.55 -9.52 -22.77
C VAL A 486 12.53 -9.32 -21.66
N VAL A 487 12.97 -9.36 -20.41
CA VAL A 487 12.16 -9.11 -19.24
C VAL A 487 12.23 -7.62 -18.91
N VAL A 488 11.08 -6.96 -18.89
CA VAL A 488 10.98 -5.52 -18.68
C VAL A 488 10.28 -5.23 -17.36
N SER A 489 10.91 -4.45 -16.49
CA SER A 489 10.28 -3.92 -15.29
C SER A 489 9.77 -2.50 -15.55
N SER A 490 8.47 -2.25 -15.33
CA SER A 490 7.91 -0.89 -15.41
C SER A 490 8.33 0.00 -14.24
N ALA A 491 8.98 -0.58 -13.22
CA ALA A 491 9.63 0.12 -12.11
C ALA A 491 11.16 0.17 -12.28
N PRO A 492 11.85 1.18 -11.71
CA PRO A 492 13.30 1.17 -11.56
C PRO A 492 13.81 0.01 -10.68
N GLN A 493 15.12 -0.22 -10.66
CA GLN A 493 15.75 -1.21 -9.79
C GLN A 493 15.46 -0.91 -8.32
N ILE A 494 14.87 -1.86 -7.59
CA ILE A 494 14.68 -1.77 -6.15
C ILE A 494 16.02 -2.10 -5.48
N ARG A 495 16.62 -1.07 -4.89
CA ARG A 495 17.98 -1.12 -4.32
C ARG A 495 18.01 -0.99 -2.80
N TYR A 496 16.99 -0.33 -2.21
CA TYR A 496 16.97 0.05 -0.80
C TYR A 496 15.68 -0.43 -0.13
N PRO A 497 15.75 -0.83 1.17
CA PRO A 497 14.60 -1.34 1.89
C PRO A 497 13.53 -0.27 2.12
N ASP A 498 12.29 -0.71 2.31
CA ASP A 498 11.23 0.12 2.85
C ASP A 498 11.23 0.12 4.38
N CYS A 499 10.87 1.25 4.96
CA CYS A 499 10.69 1.42 6.39
C CYS A 499 9.34 2.06 6.75
N TYR A 500 8.44 2.20 5.77
CA TYR A 500 7.14 2.86 5.96
C TYR A 500 5.95 1.90 5.85
N GLY A 501 6.19 0.57 5.89
CA GLY A 501 5.16 -0.45 6.04
C GLY A 501 4.97 -1.42 4.88
N ILE A 502 5.84 -1.38 3.84
CA ILE A 502 5.89 -2.40 2.79
C ILE A 502 6.83 -3.52 3.22
N ASP A 503 6.51 -4.77 2.85
CA ASP A 503 7.36 -5.94 3.17
C ASP A 503 8.60 -6.04 2.26
N MET A 504 9.44 -5.02 2.33
CA MET A 504 10.74 -4.95 1.65
C MET A 504 11.81 -4.45 2.63
N ALA A 505 11.87 -5.08 3.82
CA ALA A 505 12.73 -4.62 4.91
C ALA A 505 14.16 -5.17 4.88
N ARG A 506 14.42 -6.25 4.10
CA ARG A 506 15.69 -6.96 4.09
C ARG A 506 16.43 -6.70 2.78
N ILE A 507 17.60 -6.06 2.88
CA ILE A 507 18.36 -5.64 1.70
C ILE A 507 18.91 -6.83 0.90
N GLU A 508 19.25 -7.94 1.56
CA GLU A 508 19.75 -9.18 0.93
C GLU A 508 18.71 -9.89 0.05
N ASP A 509 17.43 -9.57 0.23
CA ASP A 509 16.37 -10.13 -0.61
C ASP A 509 16.38 -9.50 -2.02
N PHE A 510 16.92 -8.29 -2.19
CA PHE A 510 16.90 -7.60 -3.48
C PHE A 510 17.90 -8.15 -4.47
N ILE A 511 17.40 -8.50 -5.66
CA ILE A 511 18.27 -9.03 -6.71
C ILE A 511 19.31 -7.98 -7.17
N ALA A 512 18.95 -6.69 -7.15
CA ALA A 512 19.86 -5.60 -7.47
C ALA A 512 21.02 -5.49 -6.46
N PHE A 513 20.75 -5.68 -5.17
CA PHE A 513 21.79 -5.69 -4.15
C PHE A 513 22.74 -6.88 -4.32
N ARG A 514 22.19 -8.07 -4.53
CA ARG A 514 23.00 -9.27 -4.79
C ARG A 514 23.85 -9.12 -6.05
N ALA A 515 23.29 -8.53 -7.12
CA ALA A 515 24.03 -8.26 -8.35
C ALA A 515 25.18 -7.27 -8.12
N ALA A 516 24.96 -6.21 -7.34
CA ALA A 516 26.02 -5.25 -6.99
C ALA A 516 27.16 -5.93 -6.20
N LEU A 517 26.83 -6.80 -5.24
CA LEU A 517 27.85 -7.55 -4.49
C LEU A 517 28.66 -8.50 -5.39
N GLU A 518 28.03 -9.19 -6.34
CA GLU A 518 28.74 -10.04 -7.30
C GLU A 518 29.65 -9.21 -8.22
N LEU A 519 29.19 -8.05 -8.69
CA LEU A 519 30.01 -7.13 -9.47
C LEU A 519 31.23 -6.61 -8.67
N LEU A 520 31.06 -6.29 -7.39
CA LEU A 520 32.17 -5.88 -6.52
C LEU A 520 33.23 -7.01 -6.38
N LYS A 521 32.80 -8.28 -6.31
CA LYS A 521 33.72 -9.44 -6.30
C LYS A 521 34.47 -9.56 -7.62
N GLU A 522 33.75 -9.51 -8.74
CA GLU A 522 34.32 -9.66 -10.09
C GLU A 522 35.31 -8.54 -10.45
N THR A 523 35.08 -7.34 -9.93
CA THR A 523 35.95 -6.17 -10.16
C THR A 523 37.03 -6.00 -9.08
N ASN A 524 37.18 -6.96 -8.16
CA ASN A 524 38.12 -6.91 -7.04
C ASN A 524 37.93 -5.70 -6.11
N GLN A 525 36.69 -5.20 -5.97
CA GLN A 525 36.33 -4.04 -5.13
C GLN A 525 35.54 -4.44 -3.86
N TYR A 526 35.52 -5.72 -3.50
CA TYR A 526 34.68 -6.22 -2.40
C TYR A 526 35.00 -5.60 -1.04
N GLN A 527 36.20 -5.05 -0.85
CA GLN A 527 36.61 -4.28 0.36
C GLN A 527 35.73 -3.06 0.62
N LEU A 528 34.99 -2.58 -0.41
CA LEU A 528 34.03 -1.50 -0.23
C LEU A 528 32.90 -1.89 0.75
N VAL A 529 32.51 -3.18 0.77
CA VAL A 529 31.49 -3.70 1.70
C VAL A 529 31.92 -3.52 3.15
N ASP A 530 33.20 -3.81 3.48
CA ASP A 530 33.77 -3.61 4.83
C ASP A 530 33.84 -2.11 5.18
N THR A 531 34.16 -1.30 4.19
CA THR A 531 34.25 0.17 4.38
C THR A 531 32.86 0.76 4.68
N VAL A 532 31.83 0.36 3.93
CA VAL A 532 30.45 0.80 4.14
C VAL A 532 29.93 0.32 5.49
N TYR A 533 30.26 -0.92 5.90
CA TYR A 533 29.89 -1.44 7.21
C TYR A 533 30.44 -0.57 8.35
N LYS A 534 31.74 -0.23 8.31
CA LYS A 534 32.34 0.65 9.33
C LYS A 534 31.66 2.01 9.37
N LYS A 535 31.46 2.63 8.21
CA LYS A 535 30.75 3.92 8.10
C LYS A 535 29.32 3.84 8.63
N ALA A 536 28.60 2.74 8.37
CA ALA A 536 27.24 2.54 8.84
C ALA A 536 27.18 2.38 10.37
N ILE A 537 28.13 1.64 10.97
CA ILE A 537 28.25 1.52 12.43
C ILE A 537 28.47 2.90 13.08
N ASP A 538 29.35 3.72 12.51
CA ASP A 538 29.65 5.07 13.03
C ASP A 538 28.42 6.02 13.02
N GLN A 539 27.35 5.66 12.26
CA GLN A 539 26.12 6.45 12.26
C GLN A 539 25.19 6.15 13.44
N ARG A 540 25.38 5.04 14.17
CA ARG A 540 24.47 4.62 15.25
C ARG A 540 24.35 5.65 16.38
N GLU A 541 25.45 6.33 16.69
CA GLU A 541 25.54 7.30 17.78
C GLU A 541 25.15 8.74 17.36
N LYS A 542 24.82 8.94 16.08
CA LYS A 542 24.45 10.26 15.57
C LYS A 542 22.97 10.56 15.76
N GLU A 543 22.66 11.86 15.89
CA GLU A 543 21.28 12.33 15.80
C GLU A 543 20.68 12.01 14.41
N ASP A 544 19.39 11.73 14.36
CA ASP A 544 18.72 11.27 13.15
C ASP A 544 18.95 12.19 11.95
N ALA A 545 18.94 13.51 12.13
CA ALA A 545 19.17 14.50 11.08
C ALA A 545 20.60 14.52 10.50
N GLU A 546 21.59 13.93 11.19
CA GLU A 546 22.99 13.88 10.78
C GLU A 546 23.35 12.56 10.09
N ILE A 547 22.43 11.60 10.03
CA ILE A 547 22.67 10.26 9.48
C ILE A 547 22.75 10.31 7.97
N ILE A 548 23.83 9.72 7.43
CA ILE A 548 24.05 9.58 5.99
C ILE A 548 23.79 8.13 5.58
N ASN A 549 23.07 7.92 4.48
CA ASN A 549 22.89 6.62 3.86
C ASN A 549 24.17 6.20 3.11
N TYR A 550 25.05 5.48 3.77
CA TYR A 550 26.28 4.96 3.15
C TYR A 550 26.07 3.73 2.26
N VAL A 551 24.92 3.09 2.32
CA VAL A 551 24.61 1.93 1.45
C VAL A 551 24.60 2.32 -0.04
N LYS A 552 24.40 3.60 -0.36
CA LYS A 552 24.54 4.13 -1.71
C LYS A 552 25.91 3.82 -2.34
N GLU A 553 26.97 3.79 -1.54
CA GLU A 553 28.33 3.53 -2.01
C GLU A 553 28.49 2.13 -2.62
N ILE A 554 27.67 1.14 -2.20
CA ILE A 554 27.67 -0.23 -2.77
C ILE A 554 27.34 -0.22 -4.27
N TYR A 555 26.50 0.71 -4.71
CA TYR A 555 26.08 0.82 -6.11
C TYR A 555 26.91 1.83 -6.91
N SER A 556 27.63 2.72 -6.25
CA SER A 556 28.33 3.85 -6.90
C SER A 556 29.37 3.46 -7.96
N PRO A 557 30.05 2.28 -7.90
CA PRO A 557 31.00 1.88 -8.93
C PRO A 557 30.34 1.45 -10.25
N PHE A 558 29.02 1.23 -10.28
CA PHE A 558 28.35 0.58 -11.39
C PHE A 558 27.21 1.44 -11.96
N SER A 559 27.05 1.41 -13.28
CA SER A 559 25.87 1.98 -13.92
C SER A 559 24.64 1.06 -13.70
N THR A 560 23.44 1.62 -13.92
CA THR A 560 22.19 0.86 -13.87
C THR A 560 22.20 -0.29 -14.86
N GLU A 561 22.77 -0.08 -16.05
CA GLU A 561 22.88 -1.09 -17.12
C GLU A 561 23.79 -2.23 -16.70
N GLN A 562 24.93 -1.96 -16.06
CA GLN A 562 25.84 -2.99 -15.57
C GLN A 562 25.16 -3.87 -14.51
N VAL A 563 24.40 -3.25 -13.59
CA VAL A 563 23.61 -4.00 -12.60
C VAL A 563 22.52 -4.82 -13.29
N SER A 564 21.81 -4.28 -14.27
CA SER A 564 20.78 -4.98 -15.07
C SER A 564 21.35 -6.18 -15.81
N GLN A 565 22.52 -6.03 -16.47
CA GLN A 565 23.23 -7.12 -17.15
C GLN A 565 23.61 -8.23 -16.17
N LYS A 566 24.09 -7.85 -14.98
CA LYS A 566 24.42 -8.84 -13.93
C LYS A 566 23.18 -9.57 -13.44
N ILE A 567 22.07 -8.88 -13.25
CA ILE A 567 20.78 -9.49 -12.91
C ILE A 567 20.38 -10.51 -13.99
N ALA A 568 20.46 -10.16 -15.26
CA ALA A 568 20.15 -11.08 -16.36
C ALA A 568 21.00 -12.35 -16.31
N GLN A 569 22.32 -12.22 -16.07
CA GLN A 569 23.23 -13.36 -15.87
C GLN A 569 22.83 -14.23 -14.70
N MET A 570 22.42 -13.63 -13.55
CA MET A 570 21.99 -14.36 -12.36
C MET A 570 20.65 -15.09 -12.54
N LEU A 571 19.78 -14.56 -13.38
CA LEU A 571 18.47 -15.14 -13.70
C LEU A 571 18.58 -16.28 -14.71
N LYS A 572 19.50 -16.19 -15.67
CA LYS A 572 19.75 -17.24 -16.67
C LYS A 572 20.41 -18.45 -16.02
N THR A 573 19.70 -19.56 -15.98
CA THR A 573 20.24 -20.88 -15.55
C THR A 573 20.81 -21.64 -16.74
N LYS A 574 21.61 -22.68 -16.48
CA LYS A 574 22.30 -23.45 -17.54
C LYS A 574 21.36 -24.18 -18.51
N ASP A 575 20.13 -24.41 -18.09
CA ASP A 575 19.06 -25.07 -18.84
C ASP A 575 18.28 -24.11 -19.76
N ILE A 576 18.57 -22.80 -19.75
CA ILE A 576 17.94 -21.80 -20.61
C ILE A 576 18.75 -21.61 -21.89
N ASN A 577 18.11 -21.85 -23.04
CA ASN A 577 18.71 -21.73 -24.37
C ASN A 577 18.67 -20.29 -24.89
N ALA A 578 17.56 -19.60 -24.71
CA ALA A 578 17.38 -18.22 -25.17
C ALA A 578 18.40 -17.25 -24.55
N GLU A 579 18.75 -16.20 -25.27
CA GLU A 579 19.41 -15.04 -24.68
C GLU A 579 18.43 -14.40 -23.67
N VAL A 580 18.93 -13.96 -22.51
CA VAL A 580 18.10 -13.29 -21.49
C VAL A 580 18.65 -11.90 -21.24
N GLU A 581 17.79 -10.91 -21.39
CA GLU A 581 18.07 -9.52 -21.05
C GLU A 581 17.02 -8.98 -20.06
N VAL A 582 17.44 -8.06 -19.18
CA VAL A 582 16.56 -7.43 -18.20
C VAL A 582 16.66 -5.91 -18.35
N ILE A 583 15.51 -5.27 -18.54
CA ILE A 583 15.38 -3.82 -18.67
C ILE A 583 14.59 -3.28 -17.49
N TYR A 584 15.03 -2.18 -16.91
CA TYR A 584 14.34 -1.45 -15.88
C TYR A 584 13.97 -0.05 -16.35
N GLN A 585 12.85 0.47 -15.83
CA GLN A 585 12.49 1.87 -15.97
C GLN A 585 13.57 2.78 -15.41
N ASN A 586 13.71 3.99 -15.95
CA ASN A 586 14.55 5.04 -15.38
C ASN A 586 13.78 5.80 -14.28
N VAL A 587 14.51 6.35 -13.31
CA VAL A 587 13.90 7.14 -12.21
C VAL A 587 13.30 8.45 -12.77
N GLU A 588 13.96 9.08 -13.74
CA GLU A 588 13.47 10.29 -14.39
C GLU A 588 12.15 10.05 -15.14
N ASP A 589 12.03 8.93 -15.82
CA ASP A 589 10.82 8.55 -16.54
C ASP A 589 9.69 8.10 -15.59
N LEU A 590 10.04 7.49 -14.44
CA LEU A 590 9.09 7.25 -13.35
C LEU A 590 8.48 8.58 -12.85
N HIS A 591 9.30 9.60 -12.61
CA HIS A 591 8.81 10.91 -12.16
C HIS A 591 7.94 11.62 -13.20
N LYS A 592 8.24 11.45 -14.49
CA LYS A 592 7.38 11.95 -15.59
C LYS A 592 6.05 11.19 -15.65
N ALA A 593 6.07 9.89 -15.43
CA ALA A 593 4.88 9.06 -15.45
C ALA A 593 3.98 9.32 -14.23
N CYS A 594 4.58 9.50 -13.05
CA CYS A 594 3.90 9.66 -11.76
C CYS A 594 4.27 11.00 -11.09
N PRO A 595 3.92 12.16 -11.65
CA PRO A 595 4.44 13.46 -11.22
C PRO A 595 3.99 13.86 -9.81
N SER A 596 2.87 13.34 -9.33
CA SER A 596 2.33 13.61 -8.00
C SER A 596 2.88 12.71 -6.90
N ASN A 597 3.62 11.64 -7.25
CA ASN A 597 4.13 10.62 -6.34
C ASN A 597 5.64 10.42 -6.51
N SER A 598 6.42 11.40 -6.05
CA SER A 598 7.88 11.44 -6.18
C SER A 598 8.65 10.71 -5.05
N GLY A 599 7.96 9.97 -4.20
CA GLY A 599 8.59 9.15 -3.16
C GLY A 599 9.25 7.91 -3.78
N ASP A 600 10.57 7.95 -3.92
CA ASP A 600 11.39 7.03 -4.72
C ASP A 600 12.52 6.37 -3.94
N TRP A 601 12.47 6.39 -2.60
CA TRP A 601 13.54 5.92 -1.71
C TRP A 601 13.98 4.47 -1.97
N TYR A 602 13.09 3.60 -2.48
CA TYR A 602 13.43 2.22 -2.85
C TYR A 602 14.46 2.15 -3.99
N PHE A 603 14.47 3.16 -4.85
CA PHE A 603 15.28 3.21 -6.07
C PHE A 603 16.53 4.06 -5.85
N THR A 604 16.38 5.19 -5.15
CA THR A 604 17.42 6.22 -5.00
C THR A 604 18.12 6.22 -3.64
N GLY A 605 17.49 5.64 -2.61
CA GLY A 605 17.94 5.73 -1.22
C GLY A 605 17.74 7.11 -0.59
N ASN A 606 16.90 7.99 -1.19
CA ASN A 606 16.56 9.31 -0.68
C ASN A 606 15.29 9.22 0.19
N TYR A 607 15.45 8.84 1.43
CA TYR A 607 14.34 8.70 2.35
C TYR A 607 13.74 10.06 2.74
N PRO A 608 12.40 10.17 2.80
CA PRO A 608 11.73 11.43 3.15
C PRO A 608 11.82 11.80 4.64
N THR A 609 12.24 10.86 5.49
CA THR A 609 12.41 11.10 6.92
C THR A 609 13.81 10.70 7.39
N ASP A 610 14.30 11.33 8.45
CA ASP A 610 15.64 11.10 8.98
C ASP A 610 15.81 9.65 9.47
N GLY A 611 14.79 9.08 10.10
CA GLY A 611 14.78 7.68 10.54
C GLY A 611 14.91 6.67 9.40
N GLY A 612 14.53 7.03 8.17
CA GLY A 612 14.74 6.18 7.00
C GLY A 612 16.21 5.91 6.69
N HIS A 613 17.08 6.92 6.86
CA HIS A 613 18.54 6.77 6.70
C HIS A 613 19.13 5.85 7.77
N ARG A 614 18.62 5.91 9.01
CA ARG A 614 19.00 4.97 10.07
C ARG A 614 18.63 3.54 9.71
N VAL A 615 17.39 3.32 9.27
CA VAL A 615 16.88 1.99 8.94
C VAL A 615 17.66 1.33 7.81
N VAL A 616 18.03 2.06 6.76
CA VAL A 616 18.80 1.46 5.65
C VAL A 616 20.22 1.06 6.09
N ASN A 617 20.89 1.86 6.92
CA ASN A 617 22.18 1.50 7.47
C ASN A 617 22.07 0.27 8.39
N GLU A 618 21.05 0.20 9.26
CA GLU A 618 20.80 -0.98 10.12
C GLU A 618 20.46 -2.23 9.30
N ALA A 619 19.70 -2.10 8.22
CA ALA A 619 19.43 -3.22 7.32
C ALA A 619 20.72 -3.77 6.71
N PHE A 620 21.65 -2.90 6.33
CA PHE A 620 22.95 -3.29 5.79
C PHE A 620 23.84 -3.91 6.87
N ILE A 621 23.84 -3.37 8.08
CA ILE A 621 24.58 -3.93 9.22
C ILE A 621 24.07 -5.34 9.54
N ASN A 622 22.74 -5.52 9.63
CA ASN A 622 22.13 -6.83 9.85
C ASN A 622 22.54 -7.85 8.77
N PHE A 623 22.55 -7.42 7.50
CA PHE A 623 23.05 -8.26 6.40
C PHE A 623 24.53 -8.65 6.62
N TYR A 624 25.41 -7.70 6.90
CA TYR A 624 26.83 -7.95 7.07
C TYR A 624 27.14 -8.89 8.25
N GLU A 625 26.40 -8.74 9.35
CA GLU A 625 26.54 -9.57 10.56
C GLU A 625 25.80 -10.92 10.47
N GLY A 626 25.04 -11.17 9.40
CA GLY A 626 24.22 -12.38 9.22
C GLY A 626 23.00 -12.43 10.15
N ASN A 627 22.52 -11.30 10.61
CA ASN A 627 21.35 -11.18 11.50
C ASN A 627 20.04 -11.19 10.68
N ASN A 628 19.13 -12.10 10.97
CA ASN A 628 17.80 -12.16 10.34
C ASN A 628 16.78 -11.20 10.98
N LYS A 629 17.23 -10.16 11.67
CA LYS A 629 16.35 -9.17 12.31
C LYS A 629 15.93 -8.08 11.32
N ARG A 630 14.74 -7.52 11.52
CA ARG A 630 14.37 -6.28 10.85
C ARG A 630 15.19 -5.12 11.42
N ALA A 631 15.42 -4.08 10.62
CA ALA A 631 16.21 -2.91 10.99
C ALA A 631 15.42 -1.88 11.84
N TYR A 632 14.13 -2.14 12.10
CA TYR A 632 13.23 -1.24 12.86
C TYR A 632 12.16 -2.03 13.61
#